data_957ea63e4142850e634e8cece918b5d0
#
_entry.id   957ea63e4142850e634e8cece918b5d0
#
_cell.length_a   1.000
_cell.length_b   1.000
_cell.length_c   1.000
_cell.angle_alpha   90.00
_cell.angle_beta   90.00
_cell.angle_gamma   90.00
#
_symmetry.space_group_name_H-M   'P 1'
#
loop_
_entity.id
_entity.type
_entity.pdbx_description
1 polymer ?
#
loop_
_entity_poly.entity_id
_entity_poly.type
_entity_poly.pdbx_seq_one_letter_code
_entity_poly.pdbx_strand_id
1 'polypeptide(L)'
;MAKVSVIIPTYNSARFISAAVDSVLTQTEKDWELEIIDDCSKDNTREVLQPYLDKHPNIHYTRLRKNGGVAAARTAGVNRAQGEFVAFLDSDDIWQPEKLDVQLALQEASGADLIYTGARCMDHNGNLLDRYFRVPRKVSAKSLLSGNDIICSSVLVKKEVIQRFPMVRSDLHEDYICWLSILKDGYTAVGIDKPLVHYRLTENSKSRSKLKSAKMTYQVYKYMGIPTLRRWGHFAGYVVHGLKRYF
;
A
#
# COMPACT_ATOMS: atom_id res chain seq x y z
N MET A 1 -0.50 -16.27 -17.78
CA MET A 1 -0.72 -14.92 -17.21
C MET A 1 -0.22 -14.95 -15.79
N ALA A 2 0.43 -13.88 -15.32
CA ALA A 2 0.91 -13.82 -13.95
C ALA A 2 -0.24 -13.97 -12.95
N LYS A 3 0.03 -14.60 -11.78
CA LYS A 3 -0.95 -14.72 -10.69
C LYS A 3 -1.10 -13.40 -9.94
N VAL A 4 0.01 -12.70 -9.74
CA VAL A 4 0.05 -11.42 -9.01
C VAL A 4 0.69 -10.33 -9.85
N SER A 5 0.02 -9.17 -9.97
CA SER A 5 0.63 -7.94 -10.47
C SER A 5 1.09 -7.10 -9.29
N VAL A 6 2.39 -6.95 -9.11
CA VAL A 6 2.97 -6.05 -8.12
C VAL A 6 3.05 -4.66 -8.72
N ILE A 7 2.59 -3.64 -8.01
CA ILE A 7 2.58 -2.25 -8.45
C ILE A 7 3.49 -1.42 -7.54
N ILE A 8 4.52 -0.81 -8.11
CA ILE A 8 5.40 0.14 -7.43
C ILE A 8 5.17 1.54 -8.03
N PRO A 9 4.44 2.43 -7.35
CA PRO A 9 4.41 3.84 -7.70
C PRO A 9 5.75 4.46 -7.32
N THR A 10 6.38 5.22 -8.22
CA THR A 10 7.67 5.85 -7.95
C THR A 10 7.70 7.32 -8.36
N TYR A 11 8.37 8.15 -7.56
CA TYR A 11 8.66 9.55 -7.86
C TYR A 11 9.90 9.99 -7.10
N ASN A 12 10.99 10.30 -7.82
CA ASN A 12 12.29 10.67 -7.23
C ASN A 12 12.77 9.65 -6.17
N SER A 13 12.82 8.38 -6.55
CA SER A 13 13.08 7.26 -5.65
C SER A 13 14.41 6.54 -5.92
N ALA A 14 15.33 7.15 -6.67
CA ALA A 14 16.61 6.55 -7.07
C ALA A 14 17.37 5.90 -5.90
N ARG A 15 17.24 6.48 -4.70
CA ARG A 15 17.92 5.99 -3.49
C ARG A 15 17.38 4.65 -2.99
N PHE A 16 16.09 4.37 -3.17
CA PHE A 16 15.41 3.27 -2.48
C PHE A 16 14.87 2.20 -3.42
N ILE A 17 14.60 2.58 -4.67
CA ILE A 17 13.84 1.74 -5.61
C ILE A 17 14.50 0.37 -5.88
N SER A 18 15.83 0.28 -5.89
CA SER A 18 16.53 -0.99 -6.06
C SER A 18 16.16 -1.99 -4.98
N ALA A 19 16.17 -1.56 -3.70
CA ALA A 19 15.84 -2.44 -2.58
C ALA A 19 14.37 -2.92 -2.64
N ALA A 20 13.45 -2.07 -3.10
CA ALA A 20 12.06 -2.45 -3.32
C ALA A 20 11.95 -3.51 -4.44
N VAL A 21 12.59 -3.30 -5.59
CA VAL A 21 12.59 -4.26 -6.71
C VAL A 21 13.27 -5.58 -6.31
N ASP A 22 14.41 -5.54 -5.63
CA ASP A 22 15.11 -6.72 -5.13
C ASP A 22 14.23 -7.56 -4.20
N SER A 23 13.40 -6.91 -3.37
CA SER A 23 12.47 -7.59 -2.48
C SER A 23 11.34 -8.32 -3.22
N VAL A 24 10.97 -7.86 -4.41
CA VAL A 24 10.03 -8.57 -5.29
C VAL A 24 10.73 -9.75 -5.98
N LEU A 25 11.94 -9.57 -6.48
CA LEU A 25 12.75 -10.63 -7.11
C LEU A 25 13.01 -11.79 -6.15
N THR A 26 13.15 -11.51 -4.86
CA THR A 26 13.41 -12.54 -3.82
C THR A 26 12.15 -13.23 -3.31
N GLN A 27 10.94 -12.86 -3.76
CA GLN A 27 9.71 -13.54 -3.36
C GLN A 27 9.78 -15.05 -3.66
N THR A 28 9.24 -15.88 -2.76
CA THR A 28 9.14 -17.33 -2.92
C THR A 28 8.11 -17.70 -3.98
N GLU A 29 6.95 -17.03 -3.99
CA GLU A 29 6.03 -17.06 -5.15
C GLU A 29 6.72 -16.47 -6.39
N LYS A 30 6.66 -17.20 -7.52
CA LYS A 30 7.37 -16.81 -8.77
C LYS A 30 6.44 -16.36 -9.89
N ASP A 31 5.14 -16.61 -9.76
CA ASP A 31 4.16 -16.25 -10.80
C ASP A 31 3.66 -14.81 -10.61
N TRP A 32 4.55 -13.86 -10.80
CA TRP A 32 4.26 -12.43 -10.69
C TRP A 32 4.81 -11.64 -11.89
N GLU A 33 4.20 -10.48 -12.13
CA GLU A 33 4.73 -9.39 -12.93
C GLU A 33 4.89 -8.14 -12.06
N LEU A 34 5.78 -7.23 -12.45
CA LEU A 34 6.06 -5.98 -11.75
C LEU A 34 5.80 -4.78 -12.65
N GLU A 35 4.83 -3.95 -12.28
CA GLU A 35 4.52 -2.68 -12.93
C GLU A 35 5.09 -1.51 -12.11
N ILE A 36 6.17 -0.90 -12.58
CA ILE A 36 6.79 0.29 -11.99
C ILE A 36 6.22 1.51 -12.70
N ILE A 37 5.48 2.33 -11.97
CA ILE A 37 4.81 3.51 -12.52
C ILE A 37 5.49 4.78 -12.02
N ASP A 38 6.23 5.42 -12.91
CA ASP A 38 6.98 6.65 -12.62
C ASP A 38 6.09 7.89 -12.83
N ASP A 39 5.82 8.59 -11.76
CA ASP A 39 5.04 9.82 -11.73
C ASP A 39 5.86 11.07 -12.09
N CYS A 40 6.64 10.99 -13.18
CA CYS A 40 7.52 12.05 -13.71
C CYS A 40 8.73 12.37 -12.83
N SER A 41 9.50 11.37 -12.41
CA SER A 41 10.77 11.56 -11.67
C SER A 41 11.73 12.51 -12.39
N LYS A 42 12.46 13.29 -11.62
CA LYS A 42 13.46 14.26 -12.08
C LYS A 42 14.88 13.87 -11.70
N ASP A 43 15.02 12.83 -10.87
CA ASP A 43 16.29 12.22 -10.49
C ASP A 43 16.64 11.06 -11.44
N ASN A 44 17.68 10.32 -11.14
CA ASN A 44 18.14 9.17 -11.93
C ASN A 44 17.38 7.85 -11.60
N THR A 45 16.12 7.92 -11.16
CA THR A 45 15.31 6.72 -10.86
C THR A 45 15.26 5.75 -12.06
N ARG A 46 15.08 6.27 -13.28
CA ARG A 46 15.02 5.41 -14.48
C ARG A 46 16.35 4.72 -14.75
N GLU A 47 17.45 5.44 -14.64
CA GLU A 47 18.80 4.90 -14.86
C GLU A 47 19.11 3.76 -13.87
N VAL A 48 18.71 3.93 -12.61
CA VAL A 48 18.83 2.89 -11.58
C VAL A 48 18.01 1.66 -11.91
N LEU A 49 16.87 1.81 -12.56
CA LEU A 49 16.00 0.69 -12.95
C LEU A 49 16.43 -0.01 -14.24
N GLN A 50 17.23 0.63 -15.10
CA GLN A 50 17.59 0.09 -16.42
C GLN A 50 18.17 -1.34 -16.37
N PRO A 51 19.10 -1.69 -15.46
CA PRO A 51 19.63 -3.06 -15.38
C PRO A 51 18.56 -4.12 -15.06
N TYR A 52 17.52 -3.77 -14.30
CA TYR A 52 16.41 -4.67 -13.99
C TYR A 52 15.52 -4.89 -15.22
N LEU A 53 15.23 -3.81 -15.95
CA LEU A 53 14.41 -3.85 -17.16
C LEU A 53 15.06 -4.67 -18.26
N ASP A 54 16.39 -4.58 -18.41
CA ASP A 54 17.14 -5.32 -19.43
C ASP A 54 17.22 -6.82 -19.10
N LYS A 55 17.18 -7.18 -17.81
CA LYS A 55 17.40 -8.56 -17.36
C LYS A 55 16.10 -9.34 -17.11
N HIS A 56 15.01 -8.67 -16.77
CA HIS A 56 13.78 -9.30 -16.31
C HIS A 56 12.58 -8.89 -17.19
N PRO A 57 12.13 -9.75 -18.12
CA PRO A 57 11.06 -9.42 -19.07
C PRO A 57 9.68 -9.25 -18.41
N ASN A 58 9.51 -9.71 -17.16
CA ASN A 58 8.29 -9.54 -16.36
C ASN A 58 8.30 -8.27 -15.49
N ILE A 59 9.30 -7.40 -15.66
CA ILE A 59 9.37 -6.06 -15.04
C ILE A 59 9.08 -5.01 -16.11
N HIS A 60 8.06 -4.24 -15.89
CA HIS A 60 7.59 -3.20 -16.81
C HIS A 60 7.74 -1.82 -16.18
N TYR A 61 8.23 -0.85 -16.96
CA TYR A 61 8.35 0.54 -16.54
C TYR A 61 7.46 1.43 -17.41
N THR A 62 6.65 2.25 -16.75
CA THR A 62 5.79 3.23 -17.41
C THR A 62 5.98 4.60 -16.75
N ARG A 63 6.40 5.59 -17.52
CA ARG A 63 6.45 6.99 -17.08
C ARG A 63 5.14 7.70 -17.45
N LEU A 64 4.51 8.35 -16.49
CA LEU A 64 3.32 9.16 -16.73
C LEU A 64 3.68 10.44 -17.51
N ARG A 65 2.71 10.99 -18.24
CA ARG A 65 2.91 12.23 -19.02
C ARG A 65 3.06 13.47 -18.14
N LYS A 66 2.49 13.46 -16.96
CA LYS A 66 2.55 14.53 -15.96
C LYS A 66 2.47 13.96 -14.56
N ASN A 67 3.05 14.65 -13.59
CA ASN A 67 2.92 14.27 -12.19
C ASN A 67 1.44 14.40 -11.76
N GLY A 68 0.84 13.26 -11.40
CA GLY A 68 -0.54 13.12 -10.97
C GLY A 68 -0.69 12.71 -9.51
N GLY A 69 0.43 12.47 -8.83
CA GLY A 69 0.51 11.97 -7.47
C GLY A 69 0.32 10.45 -7.38
N VAL A 70 0.58 9.91 -6.19
CA VAL A 70 0.64 8.46 -5.93
C VAL A 70 -0.65 7.73 -6.31
N ALA A 71 -1.82 8.34 -6.12
CA ALA A 71 -3.10 7.74 -6.52
C ALA A 71 -3.18 7.51 -8.03
N ALA A 72 -2.74 8.48 -8.83
CA ALA A 72 -2.70 8.36 -10.29
C ALA A 72 -1.73 7.27 -10.74
N ALA A 73 -0.55 7.19 -10.11
CA ALA A 73 0.43 6.16 -10.41
C ALA A 73 -0.09 4.76 -10.07
N ARG A 74 -0.67 4.55 -8.87
CA ARG A 74 -1.26 3.26 -8.49
C ARG A 74 -2.41 2.86 -9.40
N THR A 75 -3.32 3.79 -9.73
CA THR A 75 -4.43 3.52 -10.65
C THR A 75 -3.92 3.17 -12.05
N ALA A 76 -2.88 3.84 -12.55
CA ALA A 76 -2.27 3.49 -13.83
C ALA A 76 -1.68 2.07 -13.81
N GLY A 77 -1.03 1.67 -12.73
CA GLY A 77 -0.53 0.30 -12.54
C GLY A 77 -1.66 -0.72 -12.50
N VAL A 78 -2.75 -0.47 -11.75
CA VAL A 78 -3.93 -1.35 -11.71
C VAL A 78 -4.54 -1.56 -13.09
N ASN A 79 -4.58 -0.52 -13.92
CA ASN A 79 -5.13 -0.61 -15.28
C ASN A 79 -4.23 -1.43 -16.23
N ARG A 80 -2.95 -1.60 -15.91
CA ARG A 80 -1.98 -2.41 -16.67
C ARG A 80 -1.89 -3.83 -16.18
N ALA A 81 -2.23 -4.06 -14.92
CA ALA A 81 -2.15 -5.35 -14.24
C ALA A 81 -2.84 -6.46 -15.04
N GLN A 82 -2.15 -7.58 -15.25
CA GLN A 82 -2.66 -8.78 -15.93
C GLN A 82 -2.98 -9.91 -14.95
N GLY A 83 -2.40 -9.88 -13.74
CA GLY A 83 -2.59 -10.87 -12.69
C GLY A 83 -4.03 -10.92 -12.17
N GLU A 84 -4.39 -12.04 -11.55
CA GLU A 84 -5.66 -12.21 -10.82
C GLU A 84 -5.71 -11.32 -9.58
N PHE A 85 -4.56 -11.14 -8.94
CA PHE A 85 -4.39 -10.29 -7.76
C PHE A 85 -3.48 -9.10 -8.07
N VAL A 86 -3.70 -8.02 -7.33
CA VAL A 86 -2.84 -6.85 -7.30
C VAL A 86 -2.22 -6.72 -5.91
N ALA A 87 -0.93 -6.48 -5.86
CA ALA A 87 -0.22 -6.15 -4.63
C ALA A 87 0.48 -4.79 -4.79
N PHE A 88 0.45 -3.97 -3.74
CA PHE A 88 1.12 -2.66 -3.76
C PHE A 88 2.40 -2.71 -2.93
N LEU A 89 3.44 -2.07 -3.44
CA LEU A 89 4.70 -1.85 -2.73
C LEU A 89 5.15 -0.41 -2.97
N ASP A 90 5.26 0.39 -1.92
CA ASP A 90 5.82 1.73 -2.04
C ASP A 90 7.33 1.65 -2.31
N SER A 91 7.83 2.56 -3.13
CA SER A 91 9.20 2.52 -3.67
C SER A 91 10.31 2.65 -2.62
N ASP A 92 9.98 2.94 -1.38
CA ASP A 92 10.88 3.05 -0.24
C ASP A 92 10.72 1.92 0.80
N ASP A 93 9.75 1.01 0.60
CA ASP A 93 9.51 -0.15 1.47
C ASP A 93 10.20 -1.43 0.93
N ILE A 94 10.26 -2.47 1.77
CA ILE A 94 10.87 -3.77 1.42
C ILE A 94 9.93 -4.88 1.89
N TRP A 95 9.73 -5.91 1.06
CA TRP A 95 8.97 -7.10 1.42
C TRP A 95 9.84 -8.22 1.98
N GLN A 96 9.26 -9.03 2.86
CA GLN A 96 9.83 -10.32 3.25
C GLN A 96 9.63 -11.35 2.13
N PRO A 97 10.57 -12.29 1.95
CA PRO A 97 10.53 -13.23 0.84
C PRO A 97 9.24 -14.07 0.73
N GLU A 98 8.64 -14.44 1.85
CA GLU A 98 7.46 -15.29 1.90
C GLU A 98 6.12 -14.54 1.84
N LYS A 99 6.13 -13.20 1.63
CA LYS A 99 4.93 -12.37 1.74
C LYS A 99 3.82 -12.81 0.79
N LEU A 100 4.11 -12.97 -0.49
CA LEU A 100 3.10 -13.32 -1.48
C LEU A 100 2.54 -14.72 -1.25
N ASP A 101 3.38 -15.72 -0.98
CA ASP A 101 2.94 -17.09 -0.67
C ASP A 101 1.99 -17.14 0.53
N VAL A 102 2.37 -16.49 1.63
CA VAL A 102 1.57 -16.48 2.85
C VAL A 102 0.21 -15.79 2.62
N GLN A 103 0.19 -14.73 1.82
CA GLN A 103 -1.05 -14.02 1.50
C GLN A 103 -1.95 -14.82 0.57
N LEU A 104 -1.40 -15.46 -0.47
CA LEU A 104 -2.14 -16.28 -1.40
C LEU A 104 -2.74 -17.50 -0.71
N ALA A 105 -1.98 -18.17 0.14
CA ALA A 105 -2.48 -19.30 0.94
C ALA A 105 -3.64 -18.90 1.85
N LEU A 106 -3.56 -17.72 2.51
CA LEU A 106 -4.68 -17.25 3.32
C LEU A 106 -5.88 -16.83 2.47
N GLN A 107 -5.65 -16.24 1.30
CA GLN A 107 -6.71 -15.86 0.38
C GLN A 107 -7.48 -17.11 -0.09
N GLU A 108 -6.77 -18.16 -0.49
CA GLU A 108 -7.37 -19.45 -0.90
C GLU A 108 -8.18 -20.08 0.25
N ALA A 109 -7.64 -20.10 1.46
CA ALA A 109 -8.30 -20.67 2.63
C ALA A 109 -9.53 -19.88 3.11
N SER A 110 -9.53 -18.55 2.92
CA SER A 110 -10.58 -17.66 3.46
C SER A 110 -11.58 -17.16 2.42
N GLY A 111 -11.24 -17.19 1.13
CA GLY A 111 -11.98 -16.56 0.06
C GLY A 111 -12.01 -15.02 0.13
N ALA A 112 -11.23 -14.42 1.03
CA ALA A 112 -11.26 -12.97 1.25
C ALA A 112 -10.85 -12.17 0.00
N ASP A 113 -11.41 -10.98 -0.12
CA ASP A 113 -11.19 -10.12 -1.28
C ASP A 113 -9.91 -9.29 -1.16
N LEU A 114 -9.49 -9.03 0.07
CA LEU A 114 -8.28 -8.27 0.42
C LEU A 114 -7.57 -8.96 1.59
N ILE A 115 -6.26 -9.19 1.43
CA ILE A 115 -5.38 -9.68 2.49
C ILE A 115 -4.36 -8.58 2.80
N TYR A 116 -4.09 -8.33 4.07
CA TYR A 116 -3.08 -7.36 4.52
C TYR A 116 -2.23 -7.95 5.65
N THR A 117 -1.05 -7.38 5.84
CA THR A 117 -0.08 -7.91 6.82
C THR A 117 0.38 -6.84 7.79
N GLY A 118 0.96 -7.27 8.91
CA GLY A 118 1.74 -6.39 9.77
C GLY A 118 3.01 -5.90 9.08
N ALA A 119 3.66 -4.92 9.70
CA ALA A 119 4.94 -4.40 9.22
C ALA A 119 5.89 -4.13 10.40
N ARG A 120 7.19 -4.19 10.12
CA ARG A 120 8.25 -3.72 11.01
C ARG A 120 8.82 -2.42 10.46
N CYS A 121 9.01 -1.42 11.32
CA CYS A 121 9.61 -0.15 10.90
C CYS A 121 11.11 -0.32 10.64
N MET A 122 11.61 0.44 9.66
CA MET A 122 13.04 0.67 9.45
C MET A 122 13.32 2.18 9.33
N ASP A 123 14.53 2.58 9.65
CA ASP A 123 14.96 3.97 9.47
C ASP A 123 15.24 4.30 7.99
N HIS A 124 15.62 5.54 7.71
CA HIS A 124 15.92 5.98 6.35
C HIS A 124 17.16 5.29 5.73
N ASN A 125 18.03 4.70 6.55
CA ASN A 125 19.20 3.94 6.11
C ASN A 125 18.90 2.45 5.89
N GLY A 126 17.70 1.97 6.28
CA GLY A 126 17.29 0.57 6.17
C GLY A 126 17.57 -0.25 7.43
N ASN A 127 18.03 0.36 8.54
CA ASN A 127 18.19 -0.34 9.81
C ASN A 127 16.83 -0.64 10.43
N LEU A 128 16.61 -1.89 10.81
CA LEU A 128 15.36 -2.33 11.43
C LEU A 128 15.24 -1.76 12.84
N LEU A 129 14.07 -1.19 13.12
CA LEU A 129 13.72 -0.68 14.44
C LEU A 129 12.93 -1.72 15.23
N ASP A 130 12.95 -1.60 16.56
CA ASP A 130 12.07 -2.40 17.43
C ASP A 130 10.68 -1.75 17.53
N ARG A 131 10.07 -1.58 16.36
CA ARG A 131 8.75 -0.98 16.21
C ARG A 131 7.95 -1.73 15.16
N TYR A 132 6.77 -2.18 15.57
CA TYR A 132 5.90 -3.01 14.76
C TYR A 132 4.53 -2.37 14.58
N PHE A 133 3.98 -2.47 13.38
CA PHE A 133 2.58 -2.24 13.11
C PHE A 133 1.84 -3.57 13.13
N ARG A 134 1.23 -3.86 14.28
CA ARG A 134 0.34 -5.00 14.46
C ARG A 134 -0.98 -4.76 13.75
N VAL A 135 -1.59 -5.85 13.26
CA VAL A 135 -2.86 -5.76 12.52
C VAL A 135 -3.88 -6.76 13.07
N PRO A 136 -5.16 -6.36 13.15
CA PRO A 136 -6.22 -7.29 13.53
C PRO A 136 -6.48 -8.30 12.41
N ARG A 137 -6.93 -9.51 12.79
CA ARG A 137 -7.28 -10.55 11.81
C ARG A 137 -8.45 -10.16 10.90
N LYS A 138 -9.38 -9.36 11.38
CA LYS A 138 -10.54 -8.87 10.61
C LYS A 138 -10.76 -7.39 10.86
N VAL A 139 -11.09 -6.68 9.81
CA VAL A 139 -11.53 -5.29 9.86
C VAL A 139 -12.88 -5.15 9.18
N SER A 140 -13.64 -4.17 9.63
CA SER A 140 -14.88 -3.73 9.00
C SER A 140 -14.78 -2.26 8.62
N ALA A 141 -15.64 -1.76 7.76
CA ALA A 141 -15.70 -0.32 7.48
C ALA A 141 -15.85 0.50 8.76
N LYS A 142 -16.63 0.01 9.74
CA LYS A 142 -16.84 0.69 11.04
C LYS A 142 -15.57 0.72 11.89
N SER A 143 -14.85 -0.40 12.03
CA SER A 143 -13.58 -0.44 12.80
C SER A 143 -12.50 0.39 12.14
N LEU A 144 -12.41 0.33 10.81
CA LEU A 144 -11.40 1.08 10.05
C LEU A 144 -11.59 2.61 10.17
N LEU A 145 -12.84 3.10 10.37
CA LEU A 145 -13.09 4.51 10.67
C LEU A 145 -12.47 4.99 11.99
N SER A 146 -12.16 4.10 12.91
CA SER A 146 -11.47 4.44 14.15
C SER A 146 -9.94 4.40 14.04
N GLY A 147 -9.39 3.91 12.90
CA GLY A 147 -7.96 3.86 12.62
C GLY A 147 -7.67 3.02 11.40
N ASN A 148 -6.79 3.50 10.51
CA ASN A 148 -6.36 2.72 9.35
C ASN A 148 -5.31 1.69 9.76
N ASP A 149 -5.72 0.42 9.87
CA ASP A 149 -4.84 -0.71 10.16
C ASP A 149 -4.24 -1.34 8.89
N ILE A 150 -4.65 -0.91 7.71
CA ILE A 150 -4.21 -1.47 6.43
C ILE A 150 -3.13 -0.57 5.82
N ILE A 151 -1.88 -1.02 5.88
CA ILE A 151 -0.73 -0.36 5.23
C ILE A 151 -0.75 -0.71 3.74
N CYS A 152 -0.62 0.27 2.85
CA CYS A 152 -0.72 0.05 1.42
C CYS A 152 0.28 -1.00 0.91
N SER A 153 1.56 -0.92 1.30
CA SER A 153 2.60 -1.89 0.94
C SER A 153 2.36 -3.31 1.46
N SER A 154 1.38 -3.49 2.36
CA SER A 154 1.05 -4.80 2.92
C SER A 154 -0.07 -5.53 2.18
N VAL A 155 -0.74 -4.89 1.25
CA VAL A 155 -1.98 -5.38 0.64
C VAL A 155 -1.73 -6.33 -0.52
N LEU A 156 -2.56 -7.38 -0.59
CA LEU A 156 -2.88 -8.19 -1.75
C LEU A 156 -4.41 -8.14 -1.93
N VAL A 157 -4.91 -7.77 -3.09
CA VAL A 157 -6.35 -7.58 -3.35
C VAL A 157 -6.73 -8.18 -4.70
N LYS A 158 -7.92 -8.73 -4.84
CA LYS A 158 -8.46 -9.20 -6.13
C LYS A 158 -8.46 -8.04 -7.13
N LYS A 159 -7.97 -8.27 -8.34
CA LYS A 159 -7.90 -7.23 -9.39
C LYS A 159 -9.26 -6.63 -9.69
N GLU A 160 -10.30 -7.43 -9.83
CA GLU A 160 -11.67 -6.98 -10.10
C GLU A 160 -12.19 -6.02 -9.02
N VAL A 161 -11.80 -6.24 -7.76
CA VAL A 161 -12.20 -5.38 -6.63
C VAL A 161 -11.50 -4.04 -6.71
N ILE A 162 -10.17 -4.03 -6.85
CA ILE A 162 -9.42 -2.76 -6.89
C ILE A 162 -9.71 -1.93 -8.13
N GLN A 163 -10.08 -2.56 -9.25
CA GLN A 163 -10.52 -1.85 -10.46
C GLN A 163 -11.86 -1.14 -10.25
N ARG A 164 -12.75 -1.74 -9.45
CA ARG A 164 -14.04 -1.11 -9.10
C ARG A 164 -13.88 0.07 -8.13
N PHE A 165 -12.86 0.04 -7.29
CA PHE A 165 -12.57 1.09 -6.28
C PHE A 165 -11.19 1.70 -6.50
N PRO A 166 -10.97 2.47 -7.59
CA PRO A 166 -9.67 3.05 -7.89
C PRO A 166 -9.23 4.01 -6.79
N MET A 167 -7.92 4.08 -6.57
CA MET A 167 -7.35 5.07 -5.67
C MET A 167 -7.48 6.47 -6.28
N VAL A 168 -8.01 7.40 -5.50
CA VAL A 168 -8.25 8.78 -5.90
C VAL A 168 -7.78 9.73 -4.80
N ARG A 169 -7.67 11.03 -5.08
CA ARG A 169 -7.36 12.05 -4.09
C ARG A 169 -5.97 11.90 -3.46
N SER A 170 -4.92 12.02 -4.30
CA SER A 170 -3.52 12.06 -3.82
C SER A 170 -3.24 13.15 -2.77
N ASP A 171 -4.13 14.13 -2.63
CA ASP A 171 -4.11 15.18 -1.60
C ASP A 171 -4.59 14.71 -0.22
N LEU A 172 -5.22 13.53 -0.16
CA LEU A 172 -5.67 12.87 1.07
C LEU A 172 -4.93 11.53 1.28
N HIS A 173 -5.48 10.66 2.14
CA HIS A 173 -5.09 9.27 2.27
C HIS A 173 -5.88 8.44 1.24
N GLU A 174 -5.35 8.34 0.03
CA GLU A 174 -5.98 7.70 -1.12
C GLU A 174 -6.25 6.20 -0.90
N ASP A 175 -5.30 5.52 -0.25
CA ASP A 175 -5.39 4.12 0.14
C ASP A 175 -6.52 3.89 1.16
N TYR A 176 -6.58 4.74 2.17
CA TYR A 176 -7.61 4.66 3.21
C TYR A 176 -9.02 4.88 2.64
N ILE A 177 -9.20 5.82 1.72
CA ILE A 177 -10.46 6.02 0.99
C ILE A 177 -10.84 4.74 0.24
N CYS A 178 -9.89 4.13 -0.45
CA CYS A 178 -10.08 2.91 -1.21
C CYS A 178 -10.51 1.75 -0.31
N TRP A 179 -9.79 1.49 0.78
CA TRP A 179 -10.11 0.40 1.72
C TRP A 179 -11.48 0.58 2.39
N LEU A 180 -11.81 1.81 2.80
CA LEU A 180 -13.14 2.13 3.33
C LEU A 180 -14.24 1.88 2.31
N SER A 181 -14.02 2.22 1.04
CA SER A 181 -15.00 2.03 -0.03
C SER A 181 -15.24 0.54 -0.31
N ILE A 182 -14.17 -0.25 -0.39
CA ILE A 182 -14.22 -1.71 -0.55
C ILE A 182 -15.03 -2.35 0.58
N LEU A 183 -14.68 -2.05 1.84
CA LEU A 183 -15.36 -2.64 3.01
C LEU A 183 -16.80 -2.15 3.18
N LYS A 184 -17.11 -0.93 2.76
CA LYS A 184 -18.47 -0.37 2.81
C LYS A 184 -19.40 -1.04 1.80
N ASP A 185 -18.86 -1.50 0.68
CA ASP A 185 -19.60 -2.22 -0.38
C ASP A 185 -19.76 -3.73 -0.07
N GLY A 186 -19.30 -4.19 1.10
CA GLY A 186 -19.52 -5.56 1.58
C GLY A 186 -18.39 -6.54 1.30
N TYR A 187 -17.31 -6.13 0.64
CA TYR A 187 -16.12 -6.96 0.45
C TYR A 187 -15.41 -7.24 1.77
N THR A 188 -14.64 -8.31 1.81
CA THR A 188 -14.00 -8.83 3.01
C THR A 188 -12.49 -8.56 3.02
N ALA A 189 -11.96 -8.20 4.19
CA ALA A 189 -10.53 -8.06 4.39
C ALA A 189 -10.05 -8.89 5.59
N VAL A 190 -8.93 -9.62 5.41
CA VAL A 190 -8.34 -10.48 6.44
C VAL A 190 -6.87 -10.12 6.64
N GLY A 191 -6.47 -9.97 7.91
CA GLY A 191 -5.12 -9.60 8.32
C GLY A 191 -4.28 -10.78 8.77
N ILE A 192 -2.98 -10.69 8.49
CA ILE A 192 -1.93 -11.59 8.98
C ILE A 192 -1.04 -10.78 9.92
N ASP A 193 -1.11 -11.05 11.24
CA ASP A 193 -0.29 -10.32 12.21
C ASP A 193 1.16 -10.83 12.22
N LYS A 194 1.79 -10.81 11.03
CA LYS A 194 3.22 -11.03 10.82
C LYS A 194 3.81 -9.81 10.12
N PRO A 195 5.02 -9.35 10.48
CA PRO A 195 5.67 -8.20 9.86
C PRO A 195 6.31 -8.58 8.51
N LEU A 196 5.47 -8.80 7.49
CA LEU A 196 5.92 -9.19 6.14
C LEU A 196 6.32 -8.00 5.27
N VAL A 197 6.30 -6.80 5.83
CA VAL A 197 6.78 -5.56 5.22
C VAL A 197 7.75 -4.86 6.17
N HIS A 198 8.88 -4.40 5.66
CA HIS A 198 9.73 -3.42 6.30
C HIS A 198 9.31 -2.04 5.84
N TYR A 199 8.63 -1.30 6.72
CA TYR A 199 8.08 0.02 6.45
C TYR A 199 9.10 1.11 6.77
N ARG A 200 9.49 1.90 5.76
CA ARG A 200 10.52 2.93 5.91
C ARG A 200 9.95 4.24 6.49
N LEU A 201 10.57 4.70 7.56
CA LEU A 201 10.28 6.00 8.14
C LEU A 201 11.13 7.08 7.48
N THR A 202 10.62 7.69 6.41
CA THR A 202 11.30 8.76 5.70
C THR A 202 10.93 10.14 6.26
N GLU A 203 11.83 11.13 6.10
CA GLU A 203 11.60 12.49 6.58
C GLU A 203 10.43 13.18 5.86
N ASN A 204 10.19 12.84 4.61
CA ASN A 204 9.16 13.42 3.75
C ASN A 204 7.85 12.61 3.73
N SER A 205 7.71 11.59 4.59
CA SER A 205 6.50 10.77 4.65
C SER A 205 5.27 11.61 5.00
N LYS A 206 4.16 11.39 4.28
CA LYS A 206 2.85 12.02 4.56
C LYS A 206 2.39 11.77 6.00
N SER A 207 2.77 10.64 6.57
CA SER A 207 2.38 10.20 7.92
C SER A 207 3.24 10.77 9.05
N ARG A 208 4.38 11.42 8.76
CA ARG A 208 5.29 11.97 9.78
C ARG A 208 4.64 13.08 10.61
N SER A 209 3.94 14.01 9.98
CA SER A 209 3.23 15.05 10.70
C SER A 209 1.88 14.54 11.19
N LYS A 210 1.80 14.16 12.48
CA LYS A 210 0.56 13.65 13.11
C LYS A 210 -0.61 14.61 12.93
N LEU A 211 -0.40 15.93 13.05
CA LEU A 211 -1.44 16.94 12.85
C LEU A 211 -1.92 16.98 11.39
N LYS A 212 -1.01 16.94 10.42
CA LYS A 212 -1.36 16.90 8.99
C LYS A 212 -2.13 15.62 8.68
N SER A 213 -1.66 14.46 9.15
CA SER A 213 -2.34 13.17 8.96
C SER A 213 -3.73 13.16 9.60
N ALA A 214 -3.88 13.70 10.81
CA ALA A 214 -5.18 13.82 11.48
C ALA A 214 -6.16 14.71 10.70
N LYS A 215 -5.70 15.86 10.19
CA LYS A 215 -6.48 16.74 9.32
C LYS A 215 -6.93 16.01 8.04
N MET A 216 -6.01 15.27 7.40
CA MET A 216 -6.32 14.49 6.20
C MET A 216 -7.35 13.40 6.52
N THR A 217 -7.22 12.67 7.63
CA THR A 217 -8.19 11.66 8.08
C THR A 217 -9.59 12.28 8.28
N TYR A 218 -9.68 13.44 8.91
CA TYR A 218 -10.96 14.14 9.05
C TYR A 218 -11.56 14.52 7.68
N GLN A 219 -10.73 14.93 6.71
CA GLN A 219 -11.16 15.22 5.34
C GLN A 219 -11.60 13.93 4.59
N VAL A 220 -10.97 12.78 4.87
CA VAL A 220 -11.45 11.49 4.35
C VAL A 220 -12.87 11.22 4.83
N TYR A 221 -13.20 11.42 6.10
CA TYR A 221 -14.57 11.23 6.60
C TYR A 221 -15.58 12.17 5.91
N LYS A 222 -15.16 13.41 5.65
CA LYS A 222 -15.99 14.37 4.89
C LYS A 222 -16.22 13.88 3.46
N TYR A 223 -15.15 13.42 2.78
CA TYR A 223 -15.21 12.88 1.44
C TYR A 223 -16.12 11.63 1.35
N MET A 224 -16.05 10.75 2.35
CA MET A 224 -16.88 9.55 2.45
C MET A 224 -18.36 9.83 2.83
N GLY A 225 -18.74 11.09 2.93
CA GLY A 225 -20.12 11.49 3.24
C GLY A 225 -20.57 11.21 4.69
N ILE A 226 -19.65 11.03 5.63
CA ILE A 226 -20.00 10.75 7.02
C ILE A 226 -20.63 12.00 7.67
N PRO A 227 -21.80 11.91 8.31
CA PRO A 227 -22.46 13.04 8.98
C PRO A 227 -21.57 13.68 10.05
N THR A 228 -21.64 15.01 10.21
CA THR A 228 -20.74 15.80 11.07
C THR A 228 -20.64 15.26 12.50
N LEU A 229 -21.75 14.94 13.12
CA LEU A 229 -21.77 14.42 14.51
C LEU A 229 -21.01 13.08 14.61
N ARG A 230 -21.24 12.17 13.67
CA ARG A 230 -20.52 10.86 13.61
C ARG A 230 -19.05 11.03 13.28
N ARG A 231 -18.68 12.05 12.47
CA ARG A 231 -17.26 12.35 12.18
C ARG A 231 -16.46 12.62 13.45
N TRP A 232 -16.98 13.42 14.36
CA TRP A 232 -16.30 13.70 15.62
C TRP A 232 -16.14 12.46 16.49
N GLY A 233 -17.15 11.58 16.54
CA GLY A 233 -17.04 10.29 17.24
C GLY A 233 -15.95 9.39 16.66
N HIS A 234 -15.88 9.23 15.31
CA HIS A 234 -14.83 8.44 14.65
C HIS A 234 -13.46 9.10 14.80
N PHE A 235 -13.39 10.43 14.75
CA PHE A 235 -12.14 11.16 14.93
C PHE A 235 -11.58 11.01 16.35
N ALA A 236 -12.42 11.02 17.37
CA ALA A 236 -11.99 10.71 18.74
C ALA A 236 -11.45 9.27 18.83
N GLY A 237 -12.13 8.29 18.19
CA GLY A 237 -11.64 6.91 18.07
C GLY A 237 -10.28 6.84 17.39
N TYR A 238 -10.10 7.57 16.29
CA TYR A 238 -8.81 7.66 15.57
C TYR A 238 -7.68 8.20 16.46
N VAL A 239 -7.94 9.24 17.25
CA VAL A 239 -6.93 9.78 18.18
C VAL A 239 -6.55 8.75 19.24
N VAL A 240 -7.53 8.07 19.85
CA VAL A 240 -7.30 7.01 20.84
C VAL A 240 -6.54 5.83 20.23
N HIS A 241 -6.91 5.40 19.03
CA HIS A 241 -6.21 4.33 18.29
C HIS A 241 -4.76 4.72 17.99
N GLY A 242 -4.55 5.96 17.54
CA GLY A 242 -3.22 6.49 17.28
C GLY A 242 -2.34 6.50 18.55
N LEU A 243 -2.87 6.90 19.69
CA LEU A 243 -2.15 6.85 20.97
C LEU A 243 -1.73 5.42 21.31
N LYS A 244 -2.64 4.44 21.24
CA LYS A 244 -2.34 3.02 21.53
C LYS A 244 -1.32 2.40 20.56
N ARG A 245 -1.24 2.91 19.32
CA ARG A 245 -0.32 2.39 18.29
C ARG A 245 1.10 2.96 18.42
N TYR A 246 1.25 4.11 19.12
CA TYR A 246 2.52 4.83 19.19
C TYR A 246 3.13 4.88 20.59
N PHE A 247 2.35 4.55 21.61
CA PHE A 247 2.73 4.41 23.02
C PHE A 247 2.31 3.06 23.59
#